data_f2f0c4ed4df0feb5ad459c00050beff0
#
_entry.id   f2f0c4ed4df0feb5ad459c00050beff0
#
_cell.length_a   1.000
_cell.length_b   1.000
_cell.length_c   1.000
_cell.angle_alpha   90.00
_cell.angle_beta   90.00
_cell.angle_gamma   90.00
#
_symmetry.space_group_name_H-M   'P 1'
#
loop_
_entity.id
_entity.type
_entity.pdbx_description
1 polymer ?
#
loop_
_entity_poly.entity_id
_entity_poly.type
_entity_poly.pdbx_seq_one_letter_code
_entity_poly.pdbx_strand_id
1 'polypeptide(L)'
;MAVVLAVTLAVPATMAQTEKQTQNVYTVAGVAVDNTAETAATAREQAIVEGHRLAFNRLIARLVPADQRGNIDRPTQSDIVPLVLSYEIEEEKRSSVRYLGMLKFRFRRGEVRAFLQSKGINFAETRSKRVLVLPVYEYAGALLLWDDPNPWLVAWNEVPPSDGLMPLRLPVGDLADIRDISAKQAAAGNAGQLALVAERYGASAVLVAKASVNVEPGTNKRSLGVTTRYFGGTSADRTTVRSFDYSDEDTDETVIRRAAQQISVQVEDDWKQENLLRFDRLNSLVADISLTELRQWVEMREQLRQIAYLQRWQLVSVTRRNASVRLTYYGDAEQLRVALAQRDIVLEQGAVNWSLRESRDARSEPAPQRADEEVPR
;
A
#
# COMPACT_ATOMS: atom_id res chain seq x y z
N MET A 1 -33.99 -43.38 42.39
CA MET A 1 -33.96 -42.03 41.80
C MET A 1 -32.49 -41.58 41.75
N ALA A 2 -31.92 -41.66 40.60
CA ALA A 2 -30.52 -41.19 40.36
C ALA A 2 -30.59 -39.85 39.62
N VAL A 3 -30.05 -38.80 40.24
CA VAL A 3 -29.96 -37.46 39.68
C VAL A 3 -28.64 -37.40 38.90
N VAL A 4 -28.71 -37.27 37.55
CA VAL A 4 -27.59 -37.04 36.68
C VAL A 4 -27.38 -35.56 36.59
N LEU A 5 -26.24 -35.08 37.14
CA LEU A 5 -25.80 -33.66 37.06
C LEU A 5 -25.01 -33.51 35.75
N ALA A 6 -25.59 -32.82 34.77
CA ALA A 6 -24.90 -32.43 33.51
C ALA A 6 -24.06 -31.20 33.77
N VAL A 7 -22.74 -31.36 33.79
CA VAL A 7 -21.77 -30.26 33.81
C VAL A 7 -21.54 -29.79 32.36
N THR A 8 -22.10 -28.63 32.00
CA THR A 8 -21.79 -27.95 30.74
C THR A 8 -20.43 -27.25 30.85
N LEU A 9 -19.42 -27.79 30.22
CA LEU A 9 -18.14 -27.13 30.00
C LEU A 9 -18.32 -26.00 28.98
N ALA A 10 -18.35 -24.76 29.49
CA ALA A 10 -18.21 -23.58 28.65
C ALA A 10 -16.78 -23.49 28.15
N VAL A 11 -16.56 -23.74 26.85
CA VAL A 11 -15.31 -23.46 26.15
C VAL A 11 -15.18 -21.92 26.02
N PRO A 12 -14.13 -21.29 26.58
CA PRO A 12 -13.92 -19.88 26.32
C PRO A 12 -13.57 -19.70 24.83
N ALA A 13 -14.38 -18.91 24.13
CA ALA A 13 -14.07 -18.43 22.80
C ALA A 13 -12.76 -17.61 22.88
N THR A 14 -11.66 -18.24 22.47
CA THR A 14 -10.39 -17.56 22.27
C THR A 14 -10.63 -16.53 21.18
N MET A 15 -10.81 -15.26 21.58
CA MET A 15 -10.76 -14.12 20.68
C MET A 15 -9.43 -14.19 19.96
N ALA A 16 -9.44 -14.59 18.69
CA ALA A 16 -8.32 -14.43 17.81
C ALA A 16 -8.00 -12.93 17.77
N GLN A 17 -7.01 -12.52 18.56
CA GLN A 17 -6.38 -11.22 18.40
C GLN A 17 -5.81 -11.23 16.99
N THR A 18 -6.53 -10.58 16.09
CA THR A 18 -6.01 -10.23 14.78
C THR A 18 -4.83 -9.29 15.07
N GLU A 19 -3.63 -9.86 15.20
CA GLU A 19 -2.41 -9.08 15.17
C GLU A 19 -2.50 -8.21 13.92
N LYS A 20 -2.69 -6.90 14.11
CA LYS A 20 -2.34 -5.88 13.15
C LYS A 20 -0.82 -5.97 12.96
N GLN A 21 -0.38 -6.98 12.25
CA GLN A 21 0.97 -7.02 11.72
C GLN A 21 1.09 -5.82 10.79
N THR A 22 1.60 -4.75 11.35
CA THR A 22 2.13 -3.64 10.55
C THR A 22 3.28 -4.27 9.77
N GLN A 23 2.98 -4.74 8.54
CA GLN A 23 3.99 -5.39 7.71
C GLN A 23 5.12 -4.38 7.53
N ASN A 24 6.24 -4.68 8.18
CA ASN A 24 7.44 -3.86 8.07
C ASN A 24 7.88 -3.88 6.59
N VAL A 25 7.96 -2.70 5.98
CA VAL A 25 8.34 -2.52 4.57
C VAL A 25 9.65 -3.23 4.23
N TYR A 26 10.52 -3.40 5.23
CA TYR A 26 11.82 -4.08 5.13
C TYR A 26 11.76 -5.59 5.41
N THR A 27 10.58 -6.17 5.47
CA THR A 27 10.40 -7.62 5.59
C THR A 27 9.88 -8.17 4.25
N VAL A 28 10.60 -9.13 3.68
CA VAL A 28 10.23 -9.83 2.44
C VAL A 28 9.96 -11.29 2.80
N ALA A 29 8.71 -11.68 2.75
CA ALA A 29 8.25 -13.05 3.02
C ALA A 29 7.98 -13.82 1.73
N GLY A 30 7.80 -15.13 1.83
CA GLY A 30 7.44 -15.97 0.69
C GLY A 30 8.51 -15.97 -0.41
N VAL A 31 9.79 -16.00 -0.07
CA VAL A 31 10.88 -16.12 -1.02
C VAL A 31 11.12 -17.60 -1.31
N ALA A 32 10.55 -18.07 -2.42
CA ALA A 32 10.73 -19.44 -2.86
C ALA A 32 12.13 -19.66 -3.43
N VAL A 33 12.81 -20.72 -2.98
CA VAL A 33 14.11 -21.16 -3.49
C VAL A 33 14.05 -22.65 -3.86
N ASP A 34 14.77 -23.03 -4.92
CA ASP A 34 14.82 -24.40 -5.43
C ASP A 34 16.21 -24.65 -6.02
N ASN A 35 17.05 -25.34 -5.27
CA ASN A 35 18.43 -25.61 -5.68
C ASN A 35 18.74 -27.09 -5.61
N THR A 36 19.55 -27.53 -6.59
CA THR A 36 20.07 -28.90 -6.68
C THR A 36 21.60 -28.85 -6.72
N ALA A 37 22.26 -29.67 -5.91
CA ALA A 37 23.72 -29.78 -5.85
C ALA A 37 24.15 -31.23 -5.58
N GLU A 38 25.44 -31.48 -5.43
CA GLU A 38 25.97 -32.80 -5.13
C GLU A 38 25.44 -33.36 -3.79
N THR A 39 25.17 -32.50 -2.83
CA THR A 39 24.61 -32.87 -1.52
C THR A 39 23.47 -31.95 -1.11
N ALA A 40 22.58 -32.41 -0.25
CA ALA A 40 21.51 -31.61 0.32
C ALA A 40 22.06 -30.40 1.12
N ALA A 41 23.22 -30.51 1.73
CA ALA A 41 23.86 -29.42 2.47
C ALA A 41 24.31 -28.30 1.53
N THR A 42 24.99 -28.64 0.45
CA THR A 42 25.44 -27.71 -0.59
C THR A 42 24.23 -27.07 -1.30
N ALA A 43 23.19 -27.86 -1.62
CA ALA A 43 21.97 -27.34 -2.21
C ALA A 43 21.29 -26.30 -1.30
N ARG A 44 21.23 -26.56 0.02
CA ARG A 44 20.69 -25.61 1.00
C ARG A 44 21.50 -24.32 1.10
N GLU A 45 22.83 -24.41 1.12
CA GLU A 45 23.70 -23.23 1.16
C GLU A 45 23.49 -22.35 -0.07
N GLN A 46 23.49 -22.94 -1.27
CA GLN A 46 23.21 -22.24 -2.52
C GLN A 46 21.80 -21.62 -2.53
N ALA A 47 20.81 -22.32 -2.01
CA ALA A 47 19.43 -21.81 -1.89
C ALA A 47 19.34 -20.59 -0.99
N ILE A 48 20.06 -20.55 0.13
CA ILE A 48 20.11 -19.40 1.03
C ILE A 48 20.77 -18.21 0.33
N VAL A 49 21.87 -18.41 -0.39
CA VAL A 49 22.53 -17.36 -1.18
C VAL A 49 21.59 -16.79 -2.24
N GLU A 50 20.91 -17.67 -2.98
CA GLU A 50 19.90 -17.25 -3.96
C GLU A 50 18.73 -16.52 -3.30
N GLY A 51 18.27 -16.99 -2.14
CA GLY A 51 17.24 -16.36 -1.34
C GLY A 51 17.57 -14.91 -0.95
N HIS A 52 18.82 -14.64 -0.55
CA HIS A 52 19.28 -13.29 -0.28
C HIS A 52 19.13 -12.38 -1.51
N ARG A 53 19.55 -12.86 -2.68
CA ARG A 53 19.47 -12.13 -3.94
C ARG A 53 18.02 -11.86 -4.35
N LEU A 54 17.16 -12.86 -4.28
CA LEU A 54 15.74 -12.75 -4.61
C LEU A 54 15.01 -11.78 -3.65
N ALA A 55 15.28 -11.91 -2.34
CA ALA A 55 14.70 -11.03 -1.33
C ALA A 55 15.16 -9.58 -1.52
N PHE A 56 16.44 -9.36 -1.79
CA PHE A 56 16.97 -8.02 -2.08
C PHE A 56 16.29 -7.41 -3.32
N ASN A 57 16.19 -8.15 -4.42
CA ASN A 57 15.54 -7.68 -5.63
C ASN A 57 14.06 -7.31 -5.39
N ARG A 58 13.33 -8.10 -4.61
CA ARG A 58 11.94 -7.78 -4.21
C ARG A 58 11.88 -6.53 -3.33
N LEU A 59 12.81 -6.36 -2.39
CA LEU A 59 12.89 -5.16 -1.57
C LEU A 59 13.14 -3.91 -2.43
N ILE A 60 14.10 -3.97 -3.36
CA ILE A 60 14.39 -2.87 -4.28
C ILE A 60 13.18 -2.57 -5.16
N ALA A 61 12.53 -3.58 -5.72
CA ALA A 61 11.32 -3.38 -6.51
C ALA A 61 10.19 -2.70 -5.71
N ARG A 62 10.11 -2.98 -4.41
CA ARG A 62 9.15 -2.35 -3.48
C ARG A 62 9.47 -0.89 -3.20
N LEU A 63 10.75 -0.55 -2.96
CA LEU A 63 11.17 0.76 -2.50
C LEU A 63 11.47 1.74 -3.63
N VAL A 64 12.09 1.26 -4.72
CA VAL A 64 12.66 2.09 -5.77
C VAL A 64 11.73 2.14 -6.98
N PRO A 65 11.43 3.34 -7.54
CA PRO A 65 10.70 3.46 -8.80
C PRO A 65 11.39 2.74 -9.96
N ALA A 66 10.60 2.31 -10.94
CA ALA A 66 11.07 1.47 -12.04
C ALA A 66 12.18 2.13 -12.87
N ASP A 67 12.08 3.44 -13.11
CA ASP A 67 13.03 4.25 -13.87
C ASP A 67 14.42 4.35 -13.20
N GLN A 68 14.50 4.20 -11.89
CA GLN A 68 15.76 4.31 -11.14
C GLN A 68 16.42 2.95 -10.84
N ARG A 69 15.71 1.83 -11.00
CA ARG A 69 16.25 0.49 -10.69
C ARG A 69 17.43 0.09 -11.54
N GLY A 70 17.48 0.57 -12.80
CA GLY A 70 18.58 0.33 -13.72
C GLY A 70 19.92 0.93 -13.26
N ASN A 71 19.89 1.90 -12.36
CA ASN A 71 21.08 2.54 -11.79
C ASN A 71 21.71 1.73 -10.63
N ILE A 72 21.05 0.65 -10.22
CA ILE A 72 21.59 -0.26 -9.22
C ILE A 72 22.37 -1.34 -9.94
N ASP A 73 23.71 -1.23 -9.92
CA ASP A 73 24.57 -2.33 -10.36
C ASP A 73 24.15 -3.62 -9.67
N ARG A 74 24.34 -4.76 -10.36
CA ARG A 74 24.01 -6.07 -9.77
C ARG A 74 24.83 -6.26 -8.49
N PRO A 75 24.23 -6.21 -7.29
CA PRO A 75 24.97 -6.33 -6.04
C PRO A 75 25.49 -7.75 -5.89
N THR A 76 26.67 -7.85 -5.34
CA THR A 76 27.29 -9.12 -4.96
C THR A 76 26.70 -9.63 -3.65
N GLN A 77 26.94 -10.89 -3.31
CA GLN A 77 26.54 -11.44 -2.01
C GLN A 77 27.15 -10.63 -0.84
N SER A 78 28.38 -10.15 -0.99
CA SER A 78 29.05 -9.31 0.02
C SER A 78 28.39 -7.95 0.21
N ASP A 79 27.66 -7.41 -0.78
CA ASP A 79 26.92 -6.17 -0.65
C ASP A 79 25.56 -6.40 0.03
N ILE A 80 24.93 -7.57 -0.18
CA ILE A 80 23.59 -7.88 0.31
C ILE A 80 23.60 -8.34 1.78
N VAL A 81 24.53 -9.21 2.16
CA VAL A 81 24.55 -9.82 3.51
C VAL A 81 24.57 -8.78 4.64
N PRO A 82 25.35 -7.68 4.59
CA PRO A 82 25.33 -6.64 5.62
C PRO A 82 23.97 -5.96 5.78
N LEU A 83 23.16 -5.91 4.70
CA LEU A 83 21.83 -5.31 4.70
C LEU A 83 20.78 -6.19 5.40
N VAL A 84 21.03 -7.50 5.52
CA VAL A 84 20.09 -8.45 6.11
C VAL A 84 20.26 -8.48 7.63
N LEU A 85 19.15 -8.26 8.34
CA LEU A 85 19.10 -8.38 9.81
C LEU A 85 18.99 -9.84 10.23
N SER A 86 18.09 -10.57 9.61
CA SER A 86 17.83 -12.00 9.85
C SER A 86 17.07 -12.62 8.69
N TYR A 87 17.11 -13.94 8.59
CA TYR A 87 16.18 -14.71 7.77
C TYR A 87 15.56 -15.85 8.60
N GLU A 88 14.37 -16.26 8.19
CA GLU A 88 13.61 -17.37 8.76
C GLU A 88 13.25 -18.34 7.63
N ILE A 89 13.28 -19.64 7.92
CA ILE A 89 12.80 -20.67 7.01
C ILE A 89 11.36 -20.96 7.41
N GLU A 90 10.38 -20.58 6.56
CA GLU A 90 8.96 -20.78 6.82
C GLU A 90 8.55 -22.24 6.48
N GLU A 91 9.07 -22.74 5.37
CA GLU A 91 8.87 -24.14 4.93
C GLU A 91 10.15 -24.69 4.28
N GLU A 92 10.44 -25.95 4.48
CA GLU A 92 11.52 -26.63 3.77
C GLU A 92 11.15 -28.07 3.37
N LYS A 93 11.61 -28.47 2.19
CA LYS A 93 11.62 -29.85 1.72
C LYS A 93 12.98 -30.15 1.14
N ARG A 94 13.54 -31.35 1.47
CA ARG A 94 14.88 -31.75 1.02
C ARG A 94 14.93 -33.20 0.61
N SER A 95 15.72 -33.47 -0.40
CA SER A 95 16.15 -34.84 -0.77
C SER A 95 17.67 -34.94 -0.57
N SER A 96 18.31 -36.03 -1.04
CA SER A 96 19.76 -36.20 -0.96
C SER A 96 20.55 -35.12 -1.74
N VAL A 97 19.95 -34.50 -2.78
CA VAL A 97 20.63 -33.56 -3.72
C VAL A 97 19.85 -32.27 -3.97
N ARG A 98 18.58 -32.15 -3.49
CA ARG A 98 17.73 -30.98 -3.78
C ARG A 98 17.19 -30.38 -2.52
N TYR A 99 17.16 -29.06 -2.47
CA TYR A 99 16.58 -28.27 -1.40
C TYR A 99 15.51 -27.33 -1.98
N LEU A 100 14.30 -27.41 -1.43
CA LEU A 100 13.20 -26.50 -1.68
C LEU A 100 12.90 -25.75 -0.38
N GLY A 101 12.79 -24.44 -0.44
CA GLY A 101 12.48 -23.64 0.75
C GLY A 101 11.60 -22.46 0.46
N MET A 102 10.84 -22.07 1.47
CA MET A 102 10.15 -20.79 1.55
C MET A 102 10.81 -19.98 2.65
N LEU A 103 11.40 -18.84 2.27
CA LEU A 103 12.22 -18.03 3.16
C LEU A 103 11.57 -16.67 3.39
N LYS A 104 11.83 -16.09 4.57
CA LYS A 104 11.44 -14.75 4.95
C LYS A 104 12.67 -13.99 5.43
N PHE A 105 12.91 -12.83 4.82
CA PHE A 105 14.05 -11.98 5.12
C PHE A 105 13.63 -10.68 5.79
N ARG A 106 14.38 -10.26 6.80
CA ARG A 106 14.26 -8.94 7.41
C ARG A 106 15.53 -8.16 7.12
N PHE A 107 15.37 -6.95 6.60
CA PHE A 107 16.47 -6.06 6.27
C PHE A 107 16.66 -4.97 7.33
N ARG A 108 17.91 -4.52 7.52
CA ARG A 108 18.25 -3.39 8.37
C ARG A 108 17.92 -2.09 7.66
N ARG A 109 16.88 -1.39 8.14
CA ARG A 109 16.42 -0.13 7.53
C ARG A 109 17.55 0.87 7.33
N GLY A 110 18.39 1.09 8.35
CA GLY A 110 19.52 2.03 8.28
C GLY A 110 20.51 1.70 7.18
N GLU A 111 20.91 0.43 7.09
CA GLU A 111 21.87 -0.05 6.10
C GLU A 111 21.31 0.02 4.67
N VAL A 112 20.05 -0.37 4.45
CA VAL A 112 19.41 -0.25 3.14
C VAL A 112 19.32 1.21 2.70
N ARG A 113 18.95 2.13 3.62
CA ARG A 113 18.95 3.56 3.33
C ARG A 113 20.33 4.07 2.95
N ALA A 114 21.35 3.75 3.74
CA ALA A 114 22.74 4.14 3.48
C ALA A 114 23.23 3.60 2.13
N PHE A 115 22.88 2.35 1.82
CA PHE A 115 23.21 1.73 0.53
C PHE A 115 22.58 2.49 -0.64
N LEU A 116 21.26 2.75 -0.61
CA LEU A 116 20.56 3.48 -1.68
C LEU A 116 21.06 4.93 -1.81
N GLN A 117 21.31 5.61 -0.69
CA GLN A 117 21.88 6.96 -0.68
C GLN A 117 23.29 7.01 -1.27
N SER A 118 24.14 6.04 -0.94
CA SER A 118 25.51 5.97 -1.50
C SER A 118 25.53 5.79 -3.02
N LYS A 119 24.44 5.25 -3.57
CA LYS A 119 24.23 5.10 -5.03
C LYS A 119 23.48 6.28 -5.66
N GLY A 120 23.09 7.30 -4.86
CA GLY A 120 22.33 8.45 -5.35
C GLY A 120 20.87 8.09 -5.75
N ILE A 121 20.32 7.02 -5.21
CA ILE A 121 19.00 6.50 -5.56
C ILE A 121 17.94 7.04 -4.58
N ASN A 122 16.94 7.70 -5.13
CA ASN A 122 15.76 8.10 -4.38
C ASN A 122 14.79 6.92 -4.26
N PHE A 123 14.14 6.80 -3.12
CA PHE A 123 13.23 5.68 -2.84
C PHE A 123 12.09 6.09 -1.91
N ALA A 124 11.02 5.32 -1.90
CA ALA A 124 9.88 5.51 -1.03
C ALA A 124 9.80 4.40 0.03
N GLU A 125 9.31 4.74 1.22
CA GLU A 125 9.08 3.78 2.32
C GLU A 125 7.67 3.89 2.88
N THR A 126 6.93 4.94 2.49
CA THR A 126 5.57 5.16 2.99
C THR A 126 4.64 4.17 2.31
N ARG A 127 4.10 3.25 3.10
CA ARG A 127 3.05 2.35 2.62
C ARG A 127 1.71 3.08 2.66
N SER A 128 0.98 3.04 1.54
CA SER A 128 -0.39 3.57 1.49
C SER A 128 -1.34 2.69 2.30
N LYS A 129 -2.47 3.24 2.70
CA LYS A 129 -3.64 2.45 3.08
C LYS A 129 -4.13 1.67 1.86
N ARG A 130 -5.04 0.71 2.10
CA ARG A 130 -5.62 -0.09 1.01
C ARG A 130 -6.35 0.78 0.00
N VAL A 131 -6.21 0.44 -1.27
CA VAL A 131 -6.91 1.05 -2.39
C VAL A 131 -7.82 -0.01 -3.02
N LEU A 132 -9.11 0.28 -3.13
CA LEU A 132 -10.07 -0.58 -3.79
C LEU A 132 -10.02 -0.32 -5.29
N VAL A 133 -9.87 -1.36 -6.11
CA VAL A 133 -9.89 -1.25 -7.57
C VAL A 133 -11.27 -1.63 -8.08
N LEU A 134 -11.90 -0.76 -8.87
CA LEU A 134 -13.15 -1.03 -9.59
C LEU A 134 -12.87 -1.11 -11.08
N PRO A 135 -12.76 -2.32 -11.65
CA PRO A 135 -12.45 -2.53 -13.06
C PRO A 135 -13.73 -2.43 -13.90
N VAL A 136 -14.02 -1.25 -14.44
CA VAL A 136 -15.15 -1.01 -15.33
C VAL A 136 -14.75 -1.32 -16.76
N TYR A 137 -15.50 -2.16 -17.45
CA TYR A 137 -15.29 -2.47 -18.86
C TYR A 137 -16.39 -1.87 -19.72
N GLU A 138 -16.01 -1.16 -20.78
CA GLU A 138 -16.96 -0.62 -21.75
C GLU A 138 -16.96 -1.51 -23.00
N TYR A 139 -18.11 -2.12 -23.27
CA TYR A 139 -18.32 -2.98 -24.42
C TYR A 139 -19.62 -2.60 -25.15
N ALA A 140 -19.51 -2.32 -26.43
CA ALA A 140 -20.65 -1.92 -27.27
C ALA A 140 -21.53 -0.79 -26.67
N GLY A 141 -20.91 0.17 -25.96
CA GLY A 141 -21.58 1.27 -25.28
C GLY A 141 -22.19 0.93 -23.91
N ALA A 142 -22.18 -0.33 -23.51
CA ALA A 142 -22.56 -0.74 -22.15
C ALA A 142 -21.37 -0.71 -21.19
N LEU A 143 -21.62 -0.28 -19.94
CA LEU A 143 -20.62 -0.33 -18.87
C LEU A 143 -20.86 -1.55 -17.99
N LEU A 144 -19.87 -2.41 -17.89
CA LEU A 144 -19.87 -3.65 -17.12
C LEU A 144 -18.98 -3.48 -15.91
N LEU A 145 -19.42 -3.92 -14.74
CA LEU A 145 -18.62 -4.00 -13.53
C LEU A 145 -18.80 -5.36 -12.84
N TRP A 146 -20.06 -5.73 -12.62
CA TRP A 146 -20.46 -6.98 -11.95
C TRP A 146 -21.00 -8.03 -12.90
N ASP A 147 -21.17 -7.65 -14.16
CA ASP A 147 -21.74 -8.49 -15.21
C ASP A 147 -20.78 -9.62 -15.58
N ASP A 148 -21.33 -10.76 -16.04
CA ASP A 148 -20.58 -11.89 -16.56
C ASP A 148 -21.04 -12.16 -18.02
N PRO A 149 -20.11 -12.18 -18.99
CA PRO A 149 -18.65 -12.07 -18.87
C PRO A 149 -18.12 -10.64 -18.76
N ASN A 150 -17.15 -10.42 -17.86
CA ASN A 150 -16.37 -9.19 -17.79
C ASN A 150 -14.88 -9.52 -17.88
N PRO A 151 -14.27 -9.49 -19.07
CA PRO A 151 -12.87 -9.88 -19.26
C PRO A 151 -11.89 -8.96 -18.53
N TRP A 152 -12.24 -7.70 -18.26
CA TRP A 152 -11.43 -6.77 -17.53
C TRP A 152 -11.36 -7.11 -16.03
N LEU A 153 -12.48 -7.48 -15.43
CA LEU A 153 -12.53 -7.97 -14.05
C LEU A 153 -11.73 -9.29 -13.89
N VAL A 154 -11.87 -10.21 -14.85
CA VAL A 154 -11.12 -11.46 -14.89
C VAL A 154 -9.62 -11.17 -14.92
N ALA A 155 -9.17 -10.28 -15.80
CA ALA A 155 -7.75 -9.91 -15.92
C ALA A 155 -7.20 -9.28 -14.63
N TRP A 156 -7.97 -8.46 -13.94
CA TRP A 156 -7.58 -7.89 -12.66
C TRP A 156 -7.48 -8.95 -11.53
N ASN A 157 -8.33 -9.96 -11.55
CA ASN A 157 -8.25 -11.09 -10.61
C ASN A 157 -7.01 -11.97 -10.84
N GLU A 158 -6.47 -11.98 -12.07
CA GLU A 158 -5.23 -12.68 -12.41
C GLU A 158 -3.96 -11.88 -12.08
N VAL A 159 -4.06 -10.59 -11.75
CA VAL A 159 -2.91 -9.80 -11.31
C VAL A 159 -2.37 -10.38 -10.00
N PRO A 160 -1.10 -10.81 -9.95
CA PRO A 160 -0.53 -11.34 -8.71
C PRO A 160 -0.62 -10.32 -7.57
N PRO A 161 -0.89 -10.75 -6.33
CA PRO A 161 -0.88 -9.87 -5.17
C PRO A 161 0.45 -9.14 -5.06
N SER A 162 0.41 -7.81 -5.05
CA SER A 162 1.61 -6.99 -4.87
C SER A 162 2.03 -6.95 -3.40
N ASP A 163 3.31 -7.19 -3.16
CA ASP A 163 3.99 -7.00 -1.88
C ASP A 163 4.55 -5.56 -1.74
N GLY A 164 4.08 -4.66 -2.59
CA GLY A 164 4.54 -3.28 -2.72
C GLY A 164 4.03 -2.30 -1.66
N LEU A 165 4.28 -1.01 -1.91
CA LEU A 165 3.89 0.07 -1.02
C LEU A 165 2.42 0.48 -1.16
N MET A 166 1.75 0.09 -2.26
CA MET A 166 0.34 0.38 -2.50
C MET A 166 -0.48 -0.92 -2.59
N PRO A 167 -1.08 -1.38 -1.47
CA PRO A 167 -1.88 -2.61 -1.47
C PRO A 167 -3.21 -2.39 -2.21
N LEU A 168 -3.32 -2.94 -3.41
CA LEU A 168 -4.54 -2.98 -4.20
C LEU A 168 -5.45 -4.12 -3.74
N ARG A 169 -6.76 -3.88 -3.74
CA ARG A 169 -7.79 -4.84 -3.37
C ARG A 169 -8.88 -4.82 -4.42
N LEU A 170 -9.31 -5.99 -4.85
CA LEU A 170 -10.51 -6.13 -5.68
C LEU A 170 -11.73 -6.41 -4.80
N PRO A 171 -12.91 -5.93 -5.17
CA PRO A 171 -14.16 -6.33 -4.54
C PRO A 171 -14.49 -7.79 -4.88
N VAL A 172 -15.35 -8.40 -4.07
CA VAL A 172 -15.78 -9.79 -4.26
C VAL A 172 -16.83 -9.91 -5.37
N GLY A 173 -17.60 -8.84 -5.59
CA GLY A 173 -18.70 -8.82 -6.57
C GLY A 173 -19.98 -9.49 -6.04
N ASP A 174 -20.21 -9.45 -4.73
CA ASP A 174 -21.40 -10.01 -4.12
C ASP A 174 -22.63 -9.10 -4.27
N LEU A 175 -23.80 -9.55 -3.78
CA LEU A 175 -25.05 -8.78 -3.84
C LEU A 175 -24.95 -7.43 -3.12
N ALA A 176 -24.08 -7.31 -2.12
CA ALA A 176 -23.88 -6.07 -1.41
C ALA A 176 -23.08 -5.07 -2.26
N ASP A 177 -22.07 -5.54 -3.01
CA ASP A 177 -21.33 -4.73 -3.99
C ASP A 177 -22.22 -4.20 -5.10
N ILE A 178 -23.06 -5.09 -5.67
CA ILE A 178 -24.02 -4.75 -6.72
C ILE A 178 -25.03 -3.69 -6.25
N ARG A 179 -25.49 -3.79 -5.01
CA ARG A 179 -26.39 -2.81 -4.38
C ARG A 179 -25.72 -1.46 -4.17
N ASP A 180 -24.45 -1.45 -3.72
CA ASP A 180 -23.78 -0.25 -3.24
C ASP A 180 -23.24 0.60 -4.38
N ILE A 181 -22.82 0.00 -5.50
CA ILE A 181 -22.33 0.75 -6.67
C ILE A 181 -22.57 0.02 -7.98
N SER A 182 -23.15 0.75 -8.96
CA SER A 182 -23.29 0.30 -10.35
C SER A 182 -22.07 0.71 -11.19
N ALA A 183 -21.89 0.05 -12.34
CA ALA A 183 -20.84 0.40 -13.31
C ALA A 183 -20.90 1.87 -13.73
N LYS A 184 -22.12 2.40 -13.97
CA LYS A 184 -22.33 3.80 -14.33
C LYS A 184 -21.93 4.77 -13.24
N GLN A 185 -22.26 4.46 -11.98
CA GLN A 185 -21.87 5.29 -10.83
C GLN A 185 -20.36 5.27 -10.60
N ALA A 186 -19.71 4.10 -10.73
CA ALA A 186 -18.26 3.96 -10.65
C ALA A 186 -17.56 4.79 -11.76
N ALA A 187 -17.97 4.61 -13.01
CA ALA A 187 -17.39 5.34 -14.14
C ALA A 187 -17.60 6.86 -14.04
N ALA A 188 -18.75 7.29 -13.52
CA ALA A 188 -19.03 8.71 -13.30
C ALA A 188 -18.23 9.32 -12.11
N GLY A 189 -17.69 8.49 -11.22
CA GLY A 189 -16.98 8.94 -10.03
C GLY A 189 -17.92 9.44 -8.93
N ASN A 190 -19.06 8.76 -8.73
CA ASN A 190 -20.02 9.15 -7.69
C ASN A 190 -19.39 9.02 -6.30
N ALA A 191 -19.05 10.16 -5.69
CA ALA A 191 -18.29 10.21 -4.45
C ALA A 191 -18.99 9.46 -3.29
N GLY A 192 -20.31 9.54 -3.17
CA GLY A 192 -21.06 8.87 -2.10
C GLY A 192 -20.97 7.35 -2.19
N GLN A 193 -21.22 6.77 -3.38
CA GLN A 193 -21.14 5.33 -3.60
C GLN A 193 -19.69 4.83 -3.53
N LEU A 194 -18.73 5.59 -4.06
CA LEU A 194 -17.32 5.24 -3.95
C LEU A 194 -16.85 5.21 -2.49
N ALA A 195 -17.28 6.17 -1.67
CA ALA A 195 -16.96 6.19 -0.23
C ALA A 195 -17.59 4.99 0.50
N LEU A 196 -18.86 4.67 0.19
CA LEU A 196 -19.58 3.55 0.80
C LEU A 196 -18.88 2.21 0.54
N VAL A 197 -18.53 1.93 -0.72
CA VAL A 197 -17.84 0.68 -1.07
C VAL A 197 -16.42 0.64 -0.51
N ALA A 198 -15.70 1.77 -0.49
CA ALA A 198 -14.38 1.85 0.11
C ALA A 198 -14.41 1.52 1.61
N GLU A 199 -15.37 2.08 2.34
CA GLU A 199 -15.55 1.83 3.78
C GLU A 199 -15.77 0.34 4.07
N ARG A 200 -16.63 -0.34 3.28
CA ARG A 200 -16.89 -1.77 3.44
C ARG A 200 -15.62 -2.62 3.29
N TYR A 201 -14.74 -2.27 2.36
CA TYR A 201 -13.48 -2.98 2.14
C TYR A 201 -12.33 -2.49 3.03
N GLY A 202 -12.58 -1.53 3.94
CA GLY A 202 -11.56 -0.89 4.76
C GLY A 202 -10.47 -0.23 3.90
N ALA A 203 -10.86 0.29 2.73
CA ALA A 203 -10.01 1.03 1.84
C ALA A 203 -10.12 2.54 2.11
N SER A 204 -9.03 3.28 1.94
CA SER A 204 -9.01 4.74 2.10
C SER A 204 -9.24 5.48 0.78
N ALA A 205 -9.14 4.78 -0.33
CA ALA A 205 -9.29 5.32 -1.67
C ALA A 205 -9.84 4.26 -2.63
N VAL A 206 -10.36 4.73 -3.76
CA VAL A 206 -10.86 3.90 -4.86
C VAL A 206 -10.12 4.28 -6.14
N LEU A 207 -9.61 3.27 -6.84
CA LEU A 207 -9.09 3.37 -8.20
C LEU A 207 -10.15 2.83 -9.16
N VAL A 208 -10.82 3.70 -9.91
CA VAL A 208 -11.69 3.28 -11.01
C VAL A 208 -10.82 3.11 -12.24
N ALA A 209 -10.71 1.89 -12.73
CA ALA A 209 -9.97 1.52 -13.93
C ALA A 209 -10.96 1.18 -15.04
N LYS A 210 -11.25 2.15 -15.94
CA LYS A 210 -12.15 1.96 -17.06
C LYS A 210 -11.38 1.56 -18.31
N ALA A 211 -11.72 0.42 -18.92
CA ALA A 211 -11.10 -0.06 -20.16
C ALA A 211 -12.16 -0.14 -21.29
N SER A 212 -11.74 0.18 -22.52
CA SER A 212 -12.54 0.06 -23.74
C SER A 212 -11.67 -0.30 -24.93
N VAL A 213 -12.15 -1.20 -25.80
CA VAL A 213 -11.48 -1.48 -27.07
C VAL A 213 -11.90 -0.44 -28.09
N ASN A 214 -10.91 0.23 -28.68
CA ASN A 214 -11.10 1.23 -29.72
C ASN A 214 -10.60 0.69 -31.06
N VAL A 215 -11.30 1.02 -32.12
CA VAL A 215 -10.89 0.72 -33.50
C VAL A 215 -10.75 2.03 -34.25
N GLU A 216 -9.57 2.29 -34.79
CA GLU A 216 -9.31 3.51 -35.55
C GLU A 216 -9.99 3.45 -36.90
N PRO A 217 -10.86 4.43 -37.22
CA PRO A 217 -11.54 4.46 -38.55
C PRO A 217 -10.53 4.58 -39.68
N GLY A 218 -10.64 3.72 -40.69
CA GLY A 218 -9.80 3.76 -41.91
C GLY A 218 -8.55 2.89 -41.86
N THR A 219 -7.94 2.67 -40.73
CA THR A 219 -6.77 1.78 -40.57
C THR A 219 -7.11 0.43 -39.96
N ASN A 220 -8.28 0.30 -39.36
CA ASN A 220 -8.71 -0.86 -38.56
C ASN A 220 -7.73 -1.24 -37.44
N LYS A 221 -6.82 -0.35 -37.06
CA LYS A 221 -5.94 -0.57 -35.92
C LYS A 221 -6.76 -0.60 -34.65
N ARG A 222 -6.50 -1.63 -33.86
CA ARG A 222 -7.16 -1.84 -32.57
C ARG A 222 -6.25 -1.38 -31.43
N SER A 223 -6.84 -0.76 -30.42
CA SER A 223 -6.16 -0.43 -29.17
C SER A 223 -7.11 -0.60 -28.00
N LEU A 224 -6.57 -0.98 -26.83
CA LEU A 224 -7.28 -0.96 -25.57
C LEU A 224 -6.98 0.36 -24.88
N GLY A 225 -7.95 1.25 -24.82
CA GLY A 225 -7.88 2.48 -24.01
C GLY A 225 -8.19 2.20 -22.57
N VAL A 226 -7.32 2.61 -21.65
CA VAL A 226 -7.56 2.49 -20.20
C VAL A 226 -7.48 3.86 -19.57
N THR A 227 -8.55 4.25 -18.89
CA THR A 227 -8.62 5.46 -18.06
C THR A 227 -8.65 5.05 -16.61
N THR A 228 -7.66 5.47 -15.82
CA THR A 228 -7.66 5.28 -14.38
C THR A 228 -7.98 6.60 -13.69
N ARG A 229 -8.90 6.56 -12.70
CA ARG A 229 -9.25 7.71 -11.87
C ARG A 229 -9.13 7.32 -10.41
N TYR A 230 -8.39 8.12 -9.65
CA TYR A 230 -8.15 7.92 -8.24
C TYR A 230 -9.07 8.83 -7.43
N PHE A 231 -9.79 8.29 -6.47
CA PHE A 231 -10.74 9.00 -5.62
C PHE A 231 -10.45 8.77 -4.15
N GLY A 232 -10.42 9.85 -3.39
CA GLY A 232 -10.19 9.82 -1.94
C GLY A 232 -8.72 9.64 -1.56
N GLY A 233 -8.47 9.35 -0.28
CA GLY A 233 -7.11 9.30 0.27
C GLY A 233 -6.52 10.69 0.50
N THR A 234 -5.19 10.76 0.52
CA THR A 234 -4.43 12.00 0.75
C THR A 234 -3.92 12.65 -0.53
N SER A 235 -4.02 11.95 -1.66
CA SER A 235 -3.66 12.47 -2.97
C SER A 235 -4.86 13.18 -3.62
N ALA A 236 -4.58 14.20 -4.43
CA ALA A 236 -5.63 14.85 -5.23
C ALA A 236 -6.22 13.85 -6.25
N ASP A 237 -7.48 14.06 -6.60
CA ASP A 237 -8.13 13.29 -7.66
C ASP A 237 -7.29 13.36 -8.94
N ARG A 238 -6.82 12.21 -9.40
CA ARG A 238 -5.96 12.09 -10.58
C ARG A 238 -6.59 11.19 -11.62
N THR A 239 -6.51 11.65 -12.87
CA THR A 239 -6.93 10.87 -14.04
C THR A 239 -5.72 10.60 -14.93
N THR A 240 -5.51 9.34 -15.30
CA THR A 240 -4.46 8.94 -16.24
C THR A 240 -5.10 8.16 -17.37
N VAL A 241 -4.68 8.42 -18.62
CA VAL A 241 -5.15 7.70 -19.81
C VAL A 241 -3.96 6.99 -20.44
N ARG A 242 -4.15 5.72 -20.80
CA ARG A 242 -3.18 4.90 -21.51
C ARG A 242 -3.83 4.15 -22.66
N SER A 243 -3.03 3.89 -23.69
CA SER A 243 -3.41 3.05 -24.81
C SER A 243 -2.46 1.86 -24.93
N PHE A 244 -3.03 0.70 -25.22
CA PHE A 244 -2.31 -0.56 -25.44
C PHE A 244 -2.64 -1.05 -26.84
N ASP A 245 -1.67 -0.96 -27.75
CA ASP A 245 -1.86 -1.37 -29.13
C ASP A 245 -1.88 -2.89 -29.25
N TYR A 246 -2.63 -3.38 -30.22
CA TYR A 246 -2.68 -4.78 -30.59
C TYR A 246 -1.61 -5.06 -31.65
N SER A 247 -0.84 -6.11 -31.46
CA SER A 247 -0.03 -6.72 -32.52
C SER A 247 -0.85 -7.76 -33.29
N ASP A 248 -0.33 -8.26 -34.40
CA ASP A 248 -1.03 -9.23 -35.25
C ASP A 248 -1.31 -10.57 -34.52
N GLU A 249 -0.51 -10.89 -33.49
CA GLU A 249 -0.64 -12.12 -32.70
C GLU A 249 -1.51 -11.94 -31.44
N ASP A 250 -1.91 -10.70 -31.12
CA ASP A 250 -2.63 -10.41 -29.88
C ASP A 250 -4.14 -10.76 -29.98
N THR A 251 -4.63 -11.39 -28.95
CA THR A 251 -6.06 -11.55 -28.68
C THR A 251 -6.53 -10.49 -27.69
N ASP A 252 -7.84 -10.25 -27.58
CA ASP A 252 -8.40 -9.36 -26.58
C ASP A 252 -7.95 -9.76 -25.16
N GLU A 253 -7.96 -11.05 -24.88
CA GLU A 253 -7.55 -11.59 -23.58
C GLU A 253 -6.11 -11.27 -23.25
N THR A 254 -5.17 -11.43 -24.21
CA THR A 254 -3.74 -11.14 -23.99
C THR A 254 -3.47 -9.67 -23.75
N VAL A 255 -4.12 -8.77 -24.51
CA VAL A 255 -3.96 -7.32 -24.35
C VAL A 255 -4.59 -6.84 -23.04
N ILE A 256 -5.79 -7.31 -22.72
CA ILE A 256 -6.51 -6.97 -21.49
C ILE A 256 -5.71 -7.41 -20.25
N ARG A 257 -5.17 -8.64 -20.25
CA ARG A 257 -4.31 -9.16 -19.16
C ARG A 257 -3.03 -8.33 -19.02
N ARG A 258 -2.34 -8.07 -20.13
CA ARG A 258 -1.13 -7.24 -20.17
C ARG A 258 -1.42 -5.83 -19.63
N ALA A 259 -2.53 -5.22 -20.00
CA ALA A 259 -2.95 -3.91 -19.54
C ALA A 259 -3.21 -3.90 -18.03
N ALA A 260 -3.95 -4.86 -17.48
CA ALA A 260 -4.23 -4.95 -16.04
C ALA A 260 -2.92 -5.03 -15.23
N GLN A 261 -1.97 -5.88 -15.66
CA GLN A 261 -0.67 -6.02 -15.02
C GLN A 261 0.15 -4.72 -15.09
N GLN A 262 0.21 -4.07 -16.26
CA GLN A 262 0.97 -2.84 -16.41
C GLN A 262 0.36 -1.67 -15.64
N ILE A 263 -0.97 -1.55 -15.60
CA ILE A 263 -1.65 -0.53 -14.80
C ILE A 263 -1.41 -0.73 -13.32
N SER A 264 -1.46 -1.96 -12.81
CA SER A 264 -1.19 -2.25 -11.39
C SER A 264 0.22 -1.85 -10.97
N VAL A 265 1.21 -2.15 -11.81
CA VAL A 265 2.62 -1.75 -11.59
C VAL A 265 2.77 -0.23 -11.66
N GLN A 266 2.11 0.42 -12.62
CA GLN A 266 2.20 1.87 -12.80
C GLN A 266 1.62 2.64 -11.63
N VAL A 267 0.45 2.23 -11.14
CA VAL A 267 -0.21 2.88 -9.99
C VAL A 267 0.65 2.80 -8.74
N GLU A 268 1.33 1.66 -8.53
CA GLU A 268 2.30 1.51 -7.46
C GLU A 268 3.54 2.39 -7.66
N ASP A 269 4.02 2.49 -8.89
CA ASP A 269 5.20 3.29 -9.23
C ASP A 269 4.92 4.80 -9.09
N ASP A 270 3.74 5.24 -9.49
CA ASP A 270 3.26 6.60 -9.28
C ASP A 270 3.24 6.97 -7.78
N TRP A 271 2.75 6.04 -6.94
CA TRP A 271 2.80 6.22 -5.49
C TRP A 271 4.22 6.39 -4.95
N LYS A 272 5.17 5.60 -5.44
CA LYS A 272 6.58 5.75 -5.07
C LYS A 272 7.12 7.11 -5.46
N GLN A 273 6.88 7.56 -6.70
CA GLN A 273 7.33 8.86 -7.20
C GLN A 273 6.80 10.03 -6.35
N GLU A 274 5.54 9.98 -5.95
CA GLU A 274 4.92 10.99 -5.09
C GLU A 274 5.48 10.98 -3.66
N ASN A 275 5.95 9.82 -3.19
CA ASN A 275 6.40 9.60 -1.82
C ASN A 275 7.91 9.36 -1.70
N LEU A 276 8.70 9.87 -2.65
CA LEU A 276 10.17 9.78 -2.58
C LEU A 276 10.71 10.52 -1.35
N LEU A 277 11.56 9.86 -0.60
CA LEU A 277 12.33 10.48 0.47
C LEU A 277 13.43 11.36 -0.12
N ARG A 278 13.36 12.65 0.19
CA ARG A 278 14.36 13.66 -0.23
C ARG A 278 15.28 13.95 0.93
N PHE A 279 16.43 13.30 0.95
CA PHE A 279 17.40 13.42 2.04
C PHE A 279 18.23 14.70 2.00
N ASP A 280 18.18 15.44 0.90
CA ASP A 280 18.81 16.74 0.71
C ASP A 280 18.13 17.87 1.48
N ARG A 281 16.88 17.65 1.93
CA ARG A 281 16.08 18.65 2.66
C ARG A 281 15.68 18.13 4.03
N LEU A 282 16.28 18.70 5.05
CA LEU A 282 15.94 18.44 6.45
C LEU A 282 15.20 19.64 7.02
N ASN A 283 13.97 19.43 7.47
CA ASN A 283 13.11 20.46 8.03
C ASN A 283 12.70 20.12 9.47
N SER A 284 12.21 21.11 10.19
CA SER A 284 11.72 20.93 11.55
C SER A 284 10.46 21.76 11.78
N LEU A 285 9.51 21.19 12.51
CA LEU A 285 8.32 21.88 12.99
C LEU A 285 8.04 21.50 14.45
N VAL A 286 7.27 22.34 15.13
CA VAL A 286 6.73 22.04 16.47
C VAL A 286 5.23 21.78 16.32
N ALA A 287 4.78 20.65 16.86
CA ALA A 287 3.38 20.26 16.84
C ALA A 287 2.86 19.99 18.25
N ASP A 288 1.65 20.47 18.50
CA ASP A 288 0.94 20.28 19.75
C ASP A 288 -0.03 19.10 19.63
N ILE A 289 -0.08 18.27 20.65
CA ILE A 289 -0.92 17.08 20.76
C ILE A 289 -1.84 17.30 21.95
N SER A 290 -3.14 17.42 21.73
CA SER A 290 -4.12 17.44 22.80
C SER A 290 -4.30 16.05 23.39
N LEU A 291 -4.23 15.94 24.71
CA LEU A 291 -4.32 14.67 25.44
C LEU A 291 -5.51 14.67 26.37
N THR A 292 -6.34 13.65 26.30
CA THR A 292 -7.37 13.35 27.30
C THR A 292 -6.81 12.40 28.36
N GLU A 293 -5.93 11.47 27.94
CA GLU A 293 -5.27 10.48 28.78
C GLU A 293 -3.79 10.30 28.38
N LEU A 294 -2.96 9.94 29.37
CA LEU A 294 -1.53 9.67 29.11
C LEU A 294 -1.29 8.52 28.13
N ARG A 295 -2.21 7.58 28.03
CA ARG A 295 -2.17 6.46 27.10
C ARG A 295 -2.10 6.94 25.64
N GLN A 296 -2.86 7.97 25.27
CA GLN A 296 -2.83 8.55 23.91
C GLN A 296 -1.42 9.05 23.53
N TRP A 297 -0.69 9.62 24.49
CA TRP A 297 0.71 9.99 24.25
C TRP A 297 1.60 8.78 23.95
N VAL A 298 1.41 7.68 24.68
CA VAL A 298 2.19 6.45 24.45
C VAL A 298 1.91 5.88 23.06
N GLU A 299 0.64 5.84 22.65
CA GLU A 299 0.22 5.35 21.35
C GLU A 299 0.75 6.26 20.23
N MET A 300 0.60 7.58 20.34
CA MET A 300 1.11 8.55 19.39
C MET A 300 2.63 8.43 19.22
N ARG A 301 3.36 8.29 20.31
CA ARG A 301 4.82 8.12 20.29
C ARG A 301 5.24 6.87 19.51
N GLU A 302 4.52 5.76 19.67
CA GLU A 302 4.83 4.52 18.96
C GLU A 302 4.51 4.65 17.46
N GLN A 303 3.44 5.33 17.11
CA GLN A 303 3.09 5.61 15.71
C GLN A 303 4.14 6.54 15.06
N LEU A 304 4.59 7.59 15.75
CA LEU A 304 5.61 8.51 15.23
C LEU A 304 6.94 7.79 14.91
N ARG A 305 7.32 6.77 15.68
CA ARG A 305 8.53 5.96 15.40
C ARG A 305 8.48 5.24 14.05
N GLN A 306 7.29 4.97 13.54
CA GLN A 306 7.08 4.23 12.30
C GLN A 306 6.99 5.13 11.08
N ILE A 307 6.99 6.47 11.25
CA ILE A 307 6.92 7.41 10.13
C ILE A 307 8.25 7.44 9.39
N ALA A 308 8.20 7.14 8.08
CA ALA A 308 9.40 7.05 7.24
C ALA A 308 10.15 8.39 7.12
N TYR A 309 9.41 9.48 7.04
CA TYR A 309 9.94 10.83 6.88
C TYR A 309 10.59 11.40 8.14
N LEU A 310 10.24 10.89 9.34
CA LEU A 310 10.83 11.39 10.57
C LEU A 310 12.27 10.86 10.76
N GLN A 311 13.21 11.78 10.79
CA GLN A 311 14.56 11.51 11.24
C GLN A 311 14.58 11.36 12.77
N ARG A 312 13.94 12.32 13.47
CA ARG A 312 13.89 12.37 14.93
C ARG A 312 12.65 13.14 15.39
N TRP A 313 12.16 12.77 16.55
CA TRP A 313 11.20 13.57 17.30
C TRP A 313 11.72 13.81 18.72
N GLN A 314 11.39 14.94 19.31
CA GLN A 314 11.83 15.34 20.66
C GLN A 314 10.63 15.93 21.40
N LEU A 315 10.42 15.49 22.62
CA LEU A 315 9.44 16.10 23.52
C LEU A 315 9.96 17.48 23.96
N VAL A 316 9.21 18.54 23.66
CA VAL A 316 9.52 19.92 24.05
C VAL A 316 8.91 20.20 25.42
N SER A 317 7.63 19.87 25.59
CA SER A 317 6.93 20.03 26.86
C SER A 317 5.81 19.01 26.97
N VAL A 318 5.41 18.68 28.18
CA VAL A 318 4.25 17.84 28.47
C VAL A 318 3.52 18.34 29.71
N THR A 319 2.21 18.40 29.61
CA THR A 319 1.27 18.69 30.70
C THR A 319 0.25 17.57 30.78
N ARG A 320 -0.72 17.68 31.69
CA ARG A 320 -1.81 16.69 31.79
C ARG A 320 -2.72 16.64 30.56
N ARG A 321 -2.79 17.72 29.77
CA ARG A 321 -3.75 17.88 28.66
C ARG A 321 -3.08 18.19 27.32
N ASN A 322 -1.79 18.41 27.30
CA ASN A 322 -1.08 18.77 26.07
C ASN A 322 0.38 18.27 26.09
N ALA A 323 0.85 17.82 24.95
CA ALA A 323 2.25 17.54 24.71
C ALA A 323 2.71 18.31 23.47
N SER A 324 3.84 19.02 23.54
CA SER A 324 4.47 19.67 22.40
C SER A 324 5.69 18.87 21.97
N VAL A 325 5.74 18.52 20.68
CA VAL A 325 6.82 17.72 20.10
C VAL A 325 7.48 18.47 18.95
N ARG A 326 8.82 18.42 18.91
CA ARG A 326 9.58 18.87 17.74
C ARG A 326 9.80 17.68 16.83
N LEU A 327 9.34 17.79 15.60
CA LEU A 327 9.53 16.82 14.54
C LEU A 327 10.63 17.32 13.60
N THR A 328 11.71 16.55 13.45
CA THR A 328 12.75 16.76 12.43
C THR A 328 12.53 15.72 11.34
N TYR A 329 12.33 16.17 10.09
CA TYR A 329 11.87 15.31 9.00
C TYR A 329 12.54 15.65 7.67
N TYR A 330 12.59 14.67 6.77
CA TYR A 330 13.05 14.81 5.41
C TYR A 330 11.92 15.31 4.50
N GLY A 331 12.27 16.15 3.50
CA GLY A 331 11.30 16.67 2.53
C GLY A 331 10.49 17.84 3.06
N ASP A 332 9.29 18.05 2.54
CA ASP A 332 8.40 19.15 2.89
C ASP A 332 7.28 18.73 3.88
N ALA A 333 6.54 19.73 4.36
CA ALA A 333 5.47 19.50 5.34
C ALA A 333 4.29 18.70 4.74
N GLU A 334 4.04 18.82 3.42
CA GLU A 334 2.98 18.10 2.75
C GLU A 334 3.31 16.60 2.67
N GLN A 335 4.55 16.24 2.35
CA GLN A 335 5.00 14.86 2.36
C GLN A 335 4.91 14.25 3.77
N LEU A 336 5.28 15.01 4.80
CA LEU A 336 5.10 14.58 6.19
C LEU A 336 3.61 14.39 6.53
N ARG A 337 2.73 15.29 6.08
CA ARG A 337 1.28 15.20 6.29
C ARG A 337 0.71 13.93 5.66
N VAL A 338 1.09 13.64 4.42
CA VAL A 338 0.70 12.40 3.71
C VAL A 338 1.16 11.16 4.49
N ALA A 339 2.42 11.13 4.92
CA ALA A 339 2.99 9.99 5.65
C ALA A 339 2.31 9.76 7.01
N LEU A 340 1.97 10.83 7.72
CA LEU A 340 1.23 10.78 8.98
C LEU A 340 -0.20 10.28 8.77
N ALA A 341 -0.88 10.77 7.73
CA ALA A 341 -2.26 10.38 7.40
C ALA A 341 -2.39 8.88 7.03
N GLN A 342 -1.35 8.26 6.47
CA GLN A 342 -1.31 6.80 6.26
C GLN A 342 -1.32 6.01 7.59
N ARG A 343 -1.06 6.68 8.72
CA ARG A 343 -1.07 6.12 10.08
C ARG A 343 -2.21 6.65 10.94
N ASP A 344 -3.27 7.18 10.32
CA ASP A 344 -4.41 7.78 11.02
C ASP A 344 -4.04 8.97 11.92
N ILE A 345 -2.95 9.68 11.58
CA ILE A 345 -2.54 10.91 12.24
C ILE A 345 -2.78 12.09 11.31
N VAL A 346 -3.49 13.08 11.79
CA VAL A 346 -3.76 14.33 11.09
C VAL A 346 -2.78 15.39 11.57
N LEU A 347 -2.07 16.02 10.63
CA LEU A 347 -1.20 17.17 10.86
C LEU A 347 -1.85 18.41 10.24
N GLU A 348 -2.20 19.37 11.05
CA GLU A 348 -2.83 20.62 10.61
C GLU A 348 -2.02 21.82 11.07
N GLN A 349 -1.99 22.86 10.24
CA GLN A 349 -1.31 24.10 10.57
C GLN A 349 -2.23 24.95 11.44
N GLY A 350 -1.84 25.20 12.68
CA GLY A 350 -2.51 26.13 13.57
C GLY A 350 -1.99 27.56 13.44
N ALA A 351 -2.50 28.47 14.25
CA ALA A 351 -2.11 29.89 14.21
C ALA A 351 -0.64 30.13 14.65
N VAL A 352 -0.11 29.32 15.55
CA VAL A 352 1.25 29.46 16.10
C VAL A 352 2.05 28.17 15.85
N ASN A 353 1.52 27.02 16.25
CA ASN A 353 2.14 25.72 16.09
C ASN A 353 1.28 24.83 15.19
N TRP A 354 1.87 23.75 14.71
CA TRP A 354 1.11 22.69 14.08
C TRP A 354 0.35 21.91 15.15
N SER A 355 -0.75 21.26 14.78
CA SER A 355 -1.48 20.32 15.63
C SER A 355 -1.37 18.90 15.09
N LEU A 356 -1.19 17.94 16.01
CA LEU A 356 -1.23 16.51 15.72
C LEU A 356 -2.41 15.89 16.48
N ARG A 357 -3.25 15.15 15.78
CA ARG A 357 -4.38 14.40 16.38
C ARG A 357 -4.61 13.08 15.66
N GLU A 358 -5.25 12.15 16.32
CA GLU A 358 -5.71 10.94 15.66
C GLU A 358 -6.92 11.22 14.76
N SER A 359 -6.99 10.54 13.61
CA SER A 359 -8.10 10.71 12.65
C SER A 359 -9.47 10.35 13.24
N ARG A 360 -9.54 9.51 14.28
CA ARG A 360 -10.77 9.16 14.98
C ARG A 360 -11.34 10.34 15.78
N ASP A 361 -10.46 11.14 16.37
CA ASP A 361 -10.86 12.34 17.12
C ASP A 361 -11.43 13.42 16.21
N ALA A 362 -10.95 13.49 14.96
CA ALA A 362 -11.42 14.41 13.94
C ALA A 362 -12.89 14.21 13.52
N ARG A 363 -13.43 13.00 13.66
CA ARG A 363 -14.85 12.69 13.35
C ARG A 363 -15.80 13.08 14.49
N SER A 364 -15.28 13.41 15.66
CA SER A 364 -16.05 13.73 16.87
C SER A 364 -16.23 15.23 17.10
N GLU A 365 -15.52 16.10 16.36
CA GLU A 365 -15.72 17.54 16.46
C GLU A 365 -16.91 17.98 15.59
N PRO A 366 -17.91 18.69 16.15
CA PRO A 366 -18.98 19.27 15.35
C PRO A 366 -18.39 20.33 14.42
N ALA A 367 -18.84 20.32 13.16
CA ALA A 367 -18.44 21.31 12.17
C ALA A 367 -18.62 22.73 12.74
N PRO A 368 -17.67 23.67 12.49
CA PRO A 368 -17.80 25.04 12.98
C PRO A 368 -19.14 25.63 12.48
N GLN A 369 -19.99 26.01 13.42
CA GLN A 369 -21.24 26.71 13.11
C GLN A 369 -20.88 27.97 12.33
N ARG A 370 -21.35 28.04 11.08
CA ARG A 370 -21.32 29.31 10.32
C ARG A 370 -22.10 30.34 11.17
N ALA A 371 -21.39 31.38 11.58
CA ALA A 371 -22.03 32.55 12.15
C ALA A 371 -23.09 33.04 11.15
N ASP A 372 -24.34 33.03 11.56
CA ASP A 372 -25.43 33.58 10.80
C ASP A 372 -25.09 35.05 10.50
N GLU A 373 -24.96 35.35 9.23
CA GLU A 373 -24.82 36.69 8.71
C GLU A 373 -26.15 37.40 8.94
N GLU A 374 -26.25 38.19 10.01
CA GLU A 374 -27.36 39.10 10.27
C GLU A 374 -27.46 40.08 9.11
N VAL A 375 -28.49 39.91 8.31
CA VAL A 375 -28.88 40.90 7.28
C VAL A 375 -29.52 42.10 7.99
N PRO A 376 -28.93 43.31 7.93
CA PRO A 376 -29.59 44.49 8.48
C PRO A 376 -30.80 44.84 7.63
N ARG A 377 -31.92 45.15 8.30
CA ARG A 377 -33.15 45.70 7.71
C ARG A 377 -33.01 47.13 7.27
#